data_2aa990e602ec4bb83051abb8df7fb3c5
#
_entry.id   2aa990e602ec4bb83051abb8df7fb3c5
#
_cell.length_a   1.000
_cell.length_b   1.000
_cell.length_c   1.000
_cell.angle_alpha   90.00
_cell.angle_beta   90.00
_cell.angle_gamma   90.00
#
_symmetry.space_group_name_H-M   'P 1'
#
loop_
_entity.id
_entity.type
_entity.pdbx_description
1 polymer ?
#
loop_
_entity_poly.entity_id
_entity_poly.type
_entity_poly.pdbx_seq_one_letter_code
_entity_poly.pdbx_strand_id
1 'polypeptide(L)'
;MRIAAVLLLLLPAVQAEAQELLETKLVITQQGRETGREEFTLRQGRGRGAPGSTVTAIARYPATNPLLKLAATLERTPESALAKFQLDVEGPNGTTVILAAGSGARLIVRTVAKGSEAGRELPGGPDVVLLDDGVYSLYTSVVDLATPGGKSLTGVFPRTSRRASFVARRDAGGDGGTTRVTLSGDINGTLVADSRGRLQHLEFPGSGIVVALARS
;
A
#
# COMPACT_ATOMS: atom_id res chain seq x y z
N MET A 1 -21.44 -66.80 4.34
CA MET A 1 -20.54 -65.85 4.98
C MET A 1 -20.20 -64.71 3.94
N ARG A 2 -20.76 -63.53 4.09
CA ARG A 2 -20.49 -62.37 3.21
C ARG A 2 -19.66 -61.39 4.03
N ILE A 3 -18.41 -61.16 3.60
CA ILE A 3 -17.49 -60.20 4.20
C ILE A 3 -17.72 -58.86 3.49
N ALA A 4 -18.24 -57.88 4.22
CA ALA A 4 -18.36 -56.52 3.75
C ALA A 4 -17.03 -55.78 4.03
N ALA A 5 -16.33 -55.38 2.97
CA ALA A 5 -15.15 -54.53 3.07
C ALA A 5 -15.59 -53.08 3.21
N VAL A 6 -15.28 -52.45 4.34
CA VAL A 6 -15.49 -51.02 4.58
C VAL A 6 -14.25 -50.29 4.04
N LEU A 7 -14.44 -49.53 2.95
CA LEU A 7 -13.40 -48.67 2.35
C LEU A 7 -13.40 -47.36 3.11
N LEU A 8 -12.39 -47.13 3.96
CA LEU A 8 -12.18 -45.84 4.66
C LEU A 8 -11.52 -44.86 3.70
N LEU A 9 -12.30 -43.91 3.18
CA LEU A 9 -11.79 -42.78 2.39
C LEU A 9 -11.10 -41.78 3.34
N LEU A 10 -9.77 -41.77 3.34
CA LEU A 10 -8.93 -40.75 3.95
C LEU A 10 -8.98 -39.49 3.03
N LEU A 11 -9.78 -38.53 3.41
CA LEU A 11 -9.72 -37.19 2.82
C LEU A 11 -8.44 -36.48 3.30
N PRO A 12 -7.58 -35.98 2.39
CA PRO A 12 -6.46 -35.16 2.80
C PRO A 12 -7.00 -33.85 3.37
N ALA A 13 -6.73 -33.59 4.65
CA ALA A 13 -6.95 -32.30 5.26
C ALA A 13 -6.02 -31.28 4.56
N VAL A 14 -6.58 -30.44 3.71
CA VAL A 14 -5.88 -29.26 3.19
C VAL A 14 -5.68 -28.33 4.38
N GLN A 15 -4.49 -28.37 4.96
CA GLN A 15 -4.05 -27.36 5.92
C GLN A 15 -3.94 -26.04 5.16
N ALA A 16 -4.93 -25.17 5.35
CA ALA A 16 -4.80 -23.76 5.01
C ALA A 16 -3.70 -23.20 5.93
N GLU A 17 -2.49 -23.03 5.40
CA GLU A 17 -1.43 -22.32 6.10
C GLU A 17 -1.98 -20.92 6.44
N ALA A 18 -2.20 -20.70 7.73
CA ALA A 18 -2.52 -19.38 8.26
C ALA A 18 -1.35 -18.46 7.89
N GLN A 19 -1.58 -17.55 6.95
CA GLN A 19 -0.59 -16.60 6.49
C GLN A 19 -0.29 -15.68 7.67
N GLU A 20 0.89 -15.86 8.28
CA GLU A 20 1.34 -15.04 9.40
C GLU A 20 1.35 -13.57 8.96
N LEU A 21 0.46 -12.79 9.54
CA LEU A 21 0.34 -11.35 9.32
C LEU A 21 1.51 -10.67 10.03
N LEU A 22 2.64 -10.55 9.33
CA LEU A 22 3.78 -9.82 9.85
C LEU A 22 3.48 -8.32 9.77
N GLU A 23 3.21 -7.74 10.93
CA GLU A 23 3.12 -6.30 11.10
C GLU A 23 4.50 -5.66 10.89
N THR A 24 4.55 -4.64 10.07
CA THR A 24 5.76 -3.86 9.79
C THR A 24 5.62 -2.49 10.43
N LYS A 25 6.62 -2.06 11.19
CA LYS A 25 6.64 -0.76 11.87
C LYS A 25 7.67 0.14 11.22
N LEU A 26 7.23 1.33 10.84
CA LEU A 26 8.05 2.36 10.20
C LEU A 26 8.16 3.59 11.10
N VAL A 27 9.33 4.20 11.11
CA VAL A 27 9.59 5.52 11.66
C VAL A 27 9.68 6.50 10.50
N ILE A 28 8.96 7.60 10.63
CA ILE A 28 8.92 8.67 9.63
C ILE A 28 9.70 9.85 10.19
N THR A 29 10.74 10.26 9.49
CA THR A 29 11.54 11.44 9.83
C THR A 29 11.45 12.47 8.72
N GLN A 30 11.51 13.74 9.10
CA GLN A 30 11.63 14.85 8.18
C GLN A 30 12.77 15.74 8.64
N GLN A 31 13.74 15.99 7.76
CA GLN A 31 14.96 16.75 8.08
C GLN A 31 15.68 16.21 9.34
N GLY A 32 15.73 14.89 9.47
CA GLY A 32 16.38 14.19 10.58
C GLY A 32 15.60 14.14 11.91
N ARG A 33 14.40 14.72 11.97
CA ARG A 33 13.53 14.67 13.17
C ARG A 33 12.40 13.69 12.96
N GLU A 34 12.10 12.84 13.95
CA GLU A 34 10.92 11.98 13.93
C GLU A 34 9.65 12.85 13.93
N THR A 35 8.82 12.66 12.94
CA THR A 35 7.53 13.35 12.78
C THR A 35 6.34 12.43 12.97
N GLY A 36 6.52 11.12 12.77
CA GLY A 36 5.43 10.16 12.91
C GLY A 36 5.91 8.71 12.87
N ARG A 37 4.96 7.82 13.04
CA ARG A 37 5.14 6.36 12.91
C ARG A 37 3.98 5.75 12.13
N GLU A 38 4.28 4.70 11.39
CA GLU A 38 3.31 3.91 10.66
C GLU A 38 3.48 2.44 11.00
N GLU A 39 2.35 1.75 11.21
CA GLU A 39 2.25 0.31 11.35
C GLU A 39 1.42 -0.19 10.18
N PHE A 40 1.92 -1.19 9.44
CA PHE A 40 1.16 -1.74 8.32
C PHE A 40 1.33 -3.25 8.17
N THR A 41 0.36 -3.84 7.49
CA THR A 41 0.41 -5.23 7.03
C THR A 41 0.22 -5.27 5.52
N LEU A 42 0.93 -6.16 4.84
CA LEU A 42 0.76 -6.46 3.43
C LEU A 42 0.37 -7.93 3.29
N ARG A 43 -0.83 -8.18 2.76
CA ARG A 43 -1.28 -9.50 2.32
C ARG A 43 -1.15 -9.59 0.82
N GLN A 44 -0.55 -10.64 0.32
CA GLN A 44 -0.53 -10.96 -1.10
C GLN A 44 -1.22 -12.31 -1.31
N GLY A 45 -2.16 -12.35 -2.23
CA GLY A 45 -2.74 -13.60 -2.70
C GLY A 45 -1.69 -14.41 -3.47
N ARG A 46 -1.68 -15.72 -3.27
CA ARG A 46 -0.76 -16.64 -3.94
C ARG A 46 -1.56 -17.70 -4.69
N GLY A 47 -1.13 -17.99 -5.93
CA GLY A 47 -1.73 -19.02 -6.76
C GLY A 47 -2.82 -18.53 -7.71
N ARG A 48 -3.25 -19.45 -8.59
CA ARG A 48 -4.26 -19.18 -9.62
C ARG A 48 -5.62 -18.90 -8.97
N GLY A 49 -6.22 -17.75 -9.28
CA GLY A 49 -7.51 -17.35 -8.69
C GLY A 49 -7.42 -16.79 -7.26
N ALA A 50 -6.20 -16.59 -6.72
CA ALA A 50 -6.02 -15.92 -5.45
C ALA A 50 -6.47 -14.45 -5.53
N PRO A 51 -6.93 -13.85 -4.42
CA PRO A 51 -7.17 -12.41 -4.35
C PRO A 51 -5.86 -11.66 -4.67
N GLY A 52 -5.96 -10.40 -5.08
CA GLY A 52 -4.81 -9.54 -5.27
C GLY A 52 -4.09 -9.22 -3.95
N SER A 53 -3.57 -8.02 -3.82
CA SER A 53 -2.91 -7.59 -2.59
C SER A 53 -3.80 -6.67 -1.76
N THR A 54 -3.61 -6.70 -0.43
CA THR A 54 -4.25 -5.76 0.51
C THR A 54 -3.18 -5.17 1.42
N VAL A 55 -3.11 -3.84 1.45
CA VAL A 55 -2.34 -3.07 2.43
C VAL A 55 -3.31 -2.50 3.45
N THR A 56 -3.02 -2.71 4.73
CA THR A 56 -3.73 -2.04 5.83
C THR A 56 -2.70 -1.33 6.68
N ALA A 57 -2.90 -0.04 6.94
CA ALA A 57 -1.94 0.80 7.63
C ALA A 57 -2.59 1.76 8.61
N ILE A 58 -1.86 2.09 9.68
CA ILE A 58 -2.20 3.17 10.61
C ILE A 58 -0.95 4.03 10.81
N ALA A 59 -1.05 5.29 10.40
CA ALA A 59 -0.01 6.29 10.64
C ALA A 59 -0.47 7.32 11.68
N ARG A 60 0.47 7.79 12.54
CA ARG A 60 0.23 8.72 13.65
C ARG A 60 1.23 9.85 13.63
N TYR A 61 0.76 11.09 13.74
CA TYR A 61 1.55 12.32 13.71
C TYR A 61 1.14 13.29 14.82
N PRO A 62 2.01 13.61 15.79
CA PRO A 62 3.25 12.88 16.08
C PRO A 62 2.96 11.45 16.56
N ALA A 63 4.01 10.65 16.71
CA ALA A 63 3.86 9.24 17.13
C ALA A 63 3.17 9.07 18.49
N THR A 64 3.45 9.98 19.42
CA THR A 64 2.85 10.03 20.76
C THR A 64 1.84 11.18 20.83
N ASN A 65 0.65 10.91 21.37
CA ASN A 65 -0.48 11.85 21.42
C ASN A 65 -0.78 12.46 20.05
N PRO A 66 -1.19 11.66 19.07
CA PRO A 66 -1.29 12.10 17.68
C PRO A 66 -2.38 13.16 17.52
N LEU A 67 -2.02 14.25 16.83
CA LEU A 67 -2.94 15.27 16.36
C LEU A 67 -3.57 14.86 15.02
N LEU A 68 -2.89 13.98 14.26
CA LEU A 68 -3.37 13.42 13.02
C LEU A 68 -3.16 11.90 13.06
N LYS A 69 -4.23 11.16 12.81
CA LYS A 69 -4.21 9.71 12.61
C LYS A 69 -4.81 9.39 11.25
N LEU A 70 -4.11 8.57 10.50
CA LEU A 70 -4.50 8.10 9.17
C LEU A 70 -4.62 6.59 9.21
N ALA A 71 -5.80 6.05 8.92
CA ALA A 71 -6.00 4.61 8.78
C ALA A 71 -6.37 4.30 7.33
N ALA A 72 -5.53 3.55 6.63
CA ALA A 72 -5.69 3.27 5.22
C ALA A 72 -5.90 1.77 4.96
N THR A 73 -6.76 1.45 4.00
CA THR A 73 -6.88 0.14 3.40
C THR A 73 -6.86 0.30 1.89
N LEU A 74 -5.94 -0.41 1.23
CA LEU A 74 -5.81 -0.45 -0.23
C LEU A 74 -5.92 -1.89 -0.69
N GLU A 75 -6.92 -2.19 -1.49
CA GLU A 75 -7.13 -3.49 -2.13
C GLU A 75 -6.83 -3.38 -3.62
N ARG A 76 -6.07 -4.35 -4.15
CA ARG A 76 -5.72 -4.44 -5.57
C ARG A 76 -6.11 -5.80 -6.12
N THR A 77 -6.49 -5.84 -7.39
CA THR A 77 -6.77 -7.09 -8.09
C THR A 77 -5.48 -7.90 -8.31
N PRO A 78 -5.58 -9.18 -8.71
CA PRO A 78 -4.41 -9.98 -9.10
C PRO A 78 -3.56 -9.33 -10.20
N GLU A 79 -4.19 -8.56 -11.09
CA GLU A 79 -3.53 -7.81 -12.17
C GLU A 79 -2.95 -6.48 -11.69
N SER A 80 -2.93 -6.27 -10.38
CA SER A 80 -2.40 -5.06 -9.74
C SER A 80 -3.18 -3.76 -10.04
N ALA A 81 -4.41 -3.87 -10.54
CA ALA A 81 -5.29 -2.72 -10.67
C ALA A 81 -5.93 -2.36 -9.31
N LEU A 82 -6.30 -1.09 -9.14
CA LEU A 82 -7.04 -0.65 -7.97
C LEU A 82 -8.42 -1.31 -7.92
N ALA A 83 -8.73 -2.03 -6.86
CA ALA A 83 -10.06 -2.55 -6.56
C ALA A 83 -10.80 -1.59 -5.63
N LYS A 84 -10.22 -1.28 -4.46
CA LYS A 84 -10.84 -0.46 -3.43
C LYS A 84 -9.78 0.28 -2.61
N PHE A 85 -10.12 1.48 -2.17
CA PHE A 85 -9.33 2.25 -1.23
C PHE A 85 -10.24 2.92 -0.21
N GLN A 86 -9.80 2.94 1.03
CA GLN A 86 -10.38 3.71 2.11
C GLN A 86 -9.27 4.38 2.90
N LEU A 87 -9.46 5.64 3.25
CA LEU A 87 -8.60 6.39 4.14
C LEU A 87 -9.46 7.13 5.16
N ASP A 88 -9.36 6.74 6.41
CA ASP A 88 -9.96 7.43 7.53
C ASP A 88 -8.95 8.42 8.08
N VAL A 89 -9.34 9.67 8.16
CA VAL A 89 -8.53 10.80 8.63
C VAL A 89 -9.14 11.31 9.91
N GLU A 90 -8.46 11.14 11.03
CA GLU A 90 -8.82 11.73 12.32
C GLU A 90 -7.85 12.89 12.60
N GLY A 91 -8.34 14.10 12.68
CA GLY A 91 -7.54 15.30 12.87
C GLY A 91 -8.25 16.37 13.70
N PRO A 92 -7.60 17.52 13.92
CA PRO A 92 -8.16 18.60 14.75
C PRO A 92 -9.51 19.12 14.24
N ASN A 93 -9.77 19.00 12.95
CA ASN A 93 -11.01 19.45 12.31
C ASN A 93 -12.10 18.36 12.26
N GLY A 94 -11.90 17.25 12.96
CA GLY A 94 -12.82 16.11 12.98
C GLY A 94 -12.40 14.98 12.06
N THR A 95 -13.33 14.05 11.83
CA THR A 95 -13.10 12.85 11.03
C THR A 95 -13.56 13.06 9.59
N THR A 96 -12.74 12.60 8.65
CA THR A 96 -13.07 12.53 7.22
C THR A 96 -12.77 11.12 6.71
N VAL A 97 -13.68 10.58 5.91
CA VAL A 97 -13.50 9.29 5.23
C VAL A 97 -13.36 9.55 3.73
N ILE A 98 -12.31 9.01 3.14
CA ILE A 98 -12.05 9.07 1.70
C ILE A 98 -12.15 7.66 1.15
N LEU A 99 -13.04 7.47 0.20
CA LEU A 99 -13.27 6.21 -0.48
C LEU A 99 -12.86 6.36 -1.95
N ALA A 100 -12.20 5.35 -2.52
CA ALA A 100 -11.96 5.31 -3.94
C ALA A 100 -12.12 3.90 -4.50
N ALA A 101 -12.59 3.81 -5.73
CA ALA A 101 -12.71 2.56 -6.47
C ALA A 101 -12.35 2.76 -7.94
N GLY A 102 -11.64 1.78 -8.49
CA GLY A 102 -11.34 1.73 -9.93
C GLY A 102 -12.50 1.11 -10.70
N SER A 103 -12.82 1.66 -11.85
CA SER A 103 -13.80 1.11 -12.80
C SER A 103 -13.28 1.30 -14.23
N GLY A 104 -12.48 0.35 -14.70
CA GLY A 104 -11.82 0.43 -16.01
C GLY A 104 -10.89 1.65 -16.10
N ALA A 105 -11.15 2.55 -17.04
CA ALA A 105 -10.37 3.78 -17.22
C ALA A 105 -10.76 4.91 -16.28
N ARG A 106 -11.60 4.67 -15.28
CA ARG A 106 -12.12 5.67 -14.34
C ARG A 106 -11.73 5.33 -12.92
N LEU A 107 -11.50 6.37 -12.11
CA LEU A 107 -11.30 6.34 -10.68
C LEU A 107 -12.37 7.22 -10.03
N ILE A 108 -13.24 6.63 -9.25
CA ILE A 108 -14.28 7.33 -8.51
C ILE A 108 -13.77 7.57 -7.09
N VAL A 109 -13.73 8.83 -6.66
CA VAL A 109 -13.32 9.24 -5.32
C VAL A 109 -14.49 9.92 -4.63
N ARG A 110 -14.80 9.49 -3.41
CA ARG A 110 -15.81 10.10 -2.53
C ARG A 110 -15.13 10.53 -1.24
N THR A 111 -15.43 11.74 -0.79
CA THR A 111 -14.97 12.27 0.48
C THR A 111 -16.19 12.56 1.33
N VAL A 112 -16.25 11.98 2.52
CA VAL A 112 -17.33 12.13 3.49
C VAL A 112 -16.74 12.76 4.73
N ALA A 113 -17.24 13.94 5.08
CA ALA A 113 -16.90 14.66 6.31
C ALA A 113 -18.19 15.05 7.03
N LYS A 114 -18.06 15.51 8.27
CA LYS A 114 -19.25 15.91 9.06
C LYS A 114 -20.08 16.97 8.30
N GLY A 115 -21.29 16.56 7.92
CA GLY A 115 -22.26 17.45 7.25
C GLY A 115 -22.00 17.70 5.76
N SER A 116 -21.03 17.02 5.14
CA SER A 116 -20.74 17.17 3.72
C SER A 116 -20.31 15.86 3.07
N GLU A 117 -20.68 15.72 1.81
CA GLU A 117 -20.19 14.65 0.94
C GLU A 117 -19.82 15.26 -0.42
N ALA A 118 -18.66 14.88 -0.95
CA ALA A 118 -18.21 15.28 -2.26
C ALA A 118 -17.76 14.05 -3.06
N GLY A 119 -18.15 13.98 -4.31
CA GLY A 119 -17.73 12.94 -5.25
C GLY A 119 -17.02 13.56 -6.44
N ARG A 120 -16.02 12.86 -6.97
CA ARG A 120 -15.36 13.23 -8.22
C ARG A 120 -14.93 11.99 -8.99
N GLU A 121 -14.91 12.15 -10.29
CA GLU A 121 -14.37 11.15 -11.20
C GLU A 121 -13.04 11.66 -11.75
N LEU A 122 -12.04 10.76 -11.75
CA LEU A 122 -10.69 11.02 -12.25
C LEU A 122 -10.34 9.96 -13.29
N PRO A 123 -9.40 10.23 -14.20
CA PRO A 123 -8.81 9.18 -15.01
C PRO A 123 -8.20 8.09 -14.13
N GLY A 124 -8.57 6.84 -14.39
CA GLY A 124 -8.08 5.63 -13.76
C GLY A 124 -7.28 4.79 -14.75
N GLY A 125 -7.00 3.55 -14.38
CA GLY A 125 -6.32 2.57 -15.23
C GLY A 125 -5.18 1.85 -14.50
N PRO A 126 -4.47 0.94 -15.20
CA PRO A 126 -3.46 0.08 -14.60
C PRO A 126 -2.18 0.84 -14.16
N ASP A 127 -1.99 2.06 -14.67
CA ASP A 127 -0.82 2.89 -14.36
C ASP A 127 -1.13 3.97 -13.30
N VAL A 128 -2.32 3.90 -12.69
CA VAL A 128 -2.73 4.80 -11.61
C VAL A 128 -2.51 4.12 -10.27
N VAL A 129 -1.82 4.81 -9.36
CA VAL A 129 -1.60 4.38 -7.98
C VAL A 129 -2.19 5.39 -7.00
N LEU A 130 -2.83 4.90 -5.94
CA LEU A 130 -3.27 5.76 -4.84
C LEU A 130 -2.17 5.88 -3.81
N LEU A 131 -1.83 7.11 -3.49
CA LEU A 131 -0.77 7.48 -2.56
C LEU A 131 -1.30 8.50 -1.54
N ASP A 132 -0.58 8.67 -0.45
CA ASP A 132 -0.82 9.72 0.54
C ASP A 132 0.50 10.25 1.08
N ASP A 133 0.55 11.54 1.42
CA ASP A 133 1.75 12.20 1.95
C ASP A 133 1.99 11.87 3.46
N GLY A 134 1.20 10.99 4.03
CA GLY A 134 1.30 10.55 5.43
C GLY A 134 1.10 9.04 5.62
N VAL A 135 0.87 8.26 4.54
CA VAL A 135 0.76 6.79 4.60
C VAL A 135 1.70 6.20 3.54
N TYR A 136 2.89 5.86 3.96
CA TYR A 136 3.97 5.50 3.04
C TYR A 136 3.94 4.03 2.60
N SER A 137 3.30 3.15 3.35
CA SER A 137 3.09 1.76 2.93
C SER A 137 2.29 1.63 1.62
N LEU A 138 1.52 2.65 1.23
CA LEU A 138 0.83 2.69 -0.07
C LEU A 138 1.81 2.63 -1.25
N TYR A 139 3.07 3.02 -1.05
CA TYR A 139 4.12 2.90 -2.07
C TYR A 139 4.52 1.45 -2.37
N THR A 140 4.06 0.45 -1.62
CA THR A 140 4.19 -0.97 -1.99
C THR A 140 3.57 -1.24 -3.37
N SER A 141 2.49 -0.52 -3.72
CA SER A 141 1.88 -0.60 -5.05
C SER A 141 2.81 -0.13 -6.17
N VAL A 142 3.68 0.83 -5.88
CA VAL A 142 4.70 1.30 -6.83
C VAL A 142 5.80 0.27 -7.00
N VAL A 143 6.22 -0.40 -5.91
CA VAL A 143 7.22 -1.49 -5.97
C VAL A 143 6.74 -2.62 -6.86
N ASP A 144 5.45 -3.01 -6.74
CA ASP A 144 4.85 -4.09 -7.53
C ASP A 144 4.82 -3.75 -9.04
N LEU A 145 4.55 -2.50 -9.38
CA LEU A 145 4.40 -2.04 -10.76
C LEU A 145 5.74 -1.66 -11.43
N ALA A 146 6.78 -1.39 -10.65
CA ALA A 146 8.07 -0.97 -11.18
C ALA A 146 8.70 -2.05 -12.07
N THR A 147 9.31 -1.62 -13.18
CA THR A 147 10.00 -2.50 -14.13
C THR A 147 11.47 -2.07 -14.31
N PRO A 148 12.36 -2.97 -14.76
CA PRO A 148 13.76 -2.61 -15.03
C PRO A 148 13.90 -1.50 -16.08
N GLY A 149 13.01 -1.48 -17.09
CA GLY A 149 12.98 -0.44 -18.13
C GLY A 149 12.38 0.89 -17.68
N GLY A 150 11.82 0.94 -16.46
CA GLY A 150 11.03 2.07 -15.99
C GLY A 150 9.57 1.96 -16.44
N LYS A 151 8.66 2.28 -15.55
CA LYS A 151 7.22 2.35 -15.83
C LYS A 151 6.69 3.71 -15.46
N SER A 152 6.04 4.38 -16.42
CA SER A 152 5.34 5.66 -16.17
C SER A 152 4.10 5.39 -15.35
N LEU A 153 3.95 6.09 -14.23
CA LEU A 153 2.83 5.98 -13.31
C LEU A 153 2.24 7.35 -13.02
N THR A 154 0.96 7.36 -12.67
CA THR A 154 0.28 8.54 -12.13
C THR A 154 -0.11 8.27 -10.68
N GLY A 155 0.51 8.98 -9.76
CA GLY A 155 0.11 9.03 -8.35
C GLY A 155 -1.10 9.94 -8.16
N VAL A 156 -2.15 9.44 -7.55
CA VAL A 156 -3.30 10.22 -7.11
C VAL A 156 -3.29 10.27 -5.60
N PHE A 157 -3.35 11.48 -5.04
CA PHE A 157 -3.38 11.77 -3.60
C PHE A 157 -4.78 12.27 -3.24
N PRO A 158 -5.71 11.39 -2.88
CA PRO A 158 -7.12 11.76 -2.72
C PRO A 158 -7.34 12.82 -1.63
N ARG A 159 -6.57 12.76 -0.53
CA ARG A 159 -6.71 13.68 0.61
C ARG A 159 -6.32 15.12 0.25
N THR A 160 -5.28 15.31 -0.55
CA THR A 160 -4.78 16.63 -0.97
C THR A 160 -5.22 17.03 -2.37
N SER A 161 -5.99 16.18 -3.06
CA SER A 161 -6.44 16.39 -4.45
C SER A 161 -5.29 16.57 -5.46
N ARG A 162 -4.09 16.11 -5.09
CA ARG A 162 -2.88 16.23 -5.91
C ARG A 162 -2.77 15.04 -6.85
N ARG A 163 -2.20 15.27 -8.03
CA ARG A 163 -1.73 14.26 -8.97
C ARG A 163 -0.25 14.48 -9.24
N ALA A 164 0.46 13.41 -9.49
CA ALA A 164 1.90 13.44 -9.77
C ALA A 164 2.23 12.39 -10.83
N SER A 165 2.95 12.78 -11.88
CA SER A 165 3.45 11.88 -12.92
C SER A 165 4.91 11.55 -12.64
N PHE A 166 5.25 10.27 -12.64
CA PHE A 166 6.62 9.83 -12.36
C PHE A 166 6.92 8.50 -13.02
N VAL A 167 8.20 8.18 -13.16
CA VAL A 167 8.69 6.90 -13.63
C VAL A 167 9.21 6.11 -12.44
N ALA A 168 8.75 4.86 -12.29
CA ALA A 168 9.24 3.91 -11.32
C ALA A 168 10.13 2.87 -12.02
N ARG A 169 11.42 2.88 -11.72
CA ARG A 169 12.40 1.94 -12.29
C ARG A 169 12.93 1.01 -11.21
N ARG A 170 12.79 -0.28 -11.45
CA ARG A 170 13.40 -1.30 -10.61
C ARG A 170 14.86 -1.41 -10.95
N ASP A 171 15.74 -1.24 -9.98
CA ASP A 171 17.18 -1.34 -10.18
C ASP A 171 17.58 -2.82 -10.27
N ALA A 172 18.57 -3.12 -11.12
CA ALA A 172 19.14 -4.46 -11.23
C ALA A 172 20.00 -4.76 -9.98
N GLY A 173 19.80 -5.93 -9.36
CA GLY A 173 20.69 -6.42 -8.31
C GLY A 173 20.45 -5.81 -6.93
N GLY A 174 19.30 -6.08 -6.34
CA GLY A 174 19.11 -5.91 -4.89
C GLY A 174 19.91 -6.98 -4.13
N ASP A 175 20.81 -6.59 -3.23
CA ASP A 175 21.49 -7.53 -2.35
C ASP A 175 20.50 -8.23 -1.41
N GLY A 176 20.64 -9.54 -1.23
CA GLY A 176 19.95 -10.28 -0.17
C GLY A 176 18.43 -10.41 -0.31
N GLY A 177 17.85 -10.40 -1.53
CA GLY A 177 16.41 -10.57 -1.73
C GLY A 177 15.59 -9.29 -1.56
N THR A 178 16.23 -8.13 -1.58
CA THR A 178 15.56 -6.84 -1.58
C THR A 178 15.30 -6.33 -3.00
N THR A 179 14.23 -5.54 -3.17
CA THR A 179 13.93 -4.82 -4.40
C THR A 179 14.14 -3.33 -4.15
N ARG A 180 15.02 -2.71 -4.95
CA ARG A 180 15.19 -1.25 -4.97
C ARG A 180 14.44 -0.67 -6.16
N VAL A 181 13.75 0.45 -5.95
CA VAL A 181 13.04 1.19 -6.99
C VAL A 181 13.43 2.65 -6.89
N THR A 182 13.86 3.20 -8.02
CA THR A 182 14.15 4.64 -8.18
C THR A 182 12.94 5.32 -8.82
N LEU A 183 12.53 6.44 -8.22
CA LEU A 183 11.45 7.30 -8.72
C LEU A 183 12.05 8.57 -9.33
N SER A 184 11.50 9.00 -10.47
CA SER A 184 11.90 10.26 -11.13
C SER A 184 10.71 10.94 -11.79
N GLY A 185 10.62 12.26 -11.72
CA GLY A 185 9.53 13.09 -12.23
C GLY A 185 8.98 14.03 -11.16
N ASP A 186 7.66 14.13 -11.05
CA ASP A 186 7.02 14.94 -9.98
C ASP A 186 7.26 14.35 -8.58
N ILE A 187 7.58 13.06 -8.51
CA ILE A 187 8.04 12.37 -7.30
C ILE A 187 9.45 11.86 -7.58
N ASN A 188 10.42 12.33 -6.77
CA ASN A 188 11.80 11.89 -6.85
C ASN A 188 12.21 11.22 -5.54
N GLY A 189 12.73 9.99 -5.62
CA GLY A 189 13.10 9.25 -4.41
C GLY A 189 13.54 7.83 -4.69
N THR A 190 13.76 7.11 -3.60
CA THR A 190 14.16 5.70 -3.63
C THR A 190 13.31 4.90 -2.67
N LEU A 191 12.87 3.74 -3.11
CA LEU A 191 12.15 2.75 -2.30
C LEU A 191 13.01 1.49 -2.17
N VAL A 192 12.96 0.85 -1.02
CA VAL A 192 13.52 -0.49 -0.80
C VAL A 192 12.42 -1.35 -0.16
N ALA A 193 12.17 -2.49 -0.76
CA ALA A 193 11.22 -3.49 -0.26
C ALA A 193 11.92 -4.85 -0.11
N ASP A 194 11.41 -5.69 0.78
CA ASP A 194 11.88 -7.06 0.93
C ASP A 194 11.38 -7.97 -0.21
N SER A 195 11.77 -9.24 -0.18
CA SER A 195 11.37 -10.27 -1.16
C SER A 195 9.86 -10.52 -1.22
N ARG A 196 9.12 -10.05 -0.23
CA ARG A 196 7.64 -10.12 -0.16
C ARG A 196 6.96 -8.83 -0.62
N GLY A 197 7.74 -7.82 -1.06
CA GLY A 197 7.23 -6.51 -1.48
C GLY A 197 6.89 -5.56 -0.34
N ARG A 198 7.24 -5.89 0.93
CA ARG A 198 6.99 -5.00 2.07
C ARG A 198 8.02 -3.89 2.10
N LEU A 199 7.55 -2.65 2.21
CA LEU A 199 8.40 -1.47 2.28
C LEU A 199 9.29 -1.53 3.53
N GLN A 200 10.60 -1.37 3.35
CA GLN A 200 11.60 -1.30 4.42
C GLN A 200 12.22 0.07 4.55
N HIS A 201 12.36 0.77 3.43
CA HIS A 201 12.94 2.11 3.38
C HIS A 201 12.33 2.90 2.23
N LEU A 202 12.16 4.20 2.46
CA LEU A 202 11.77 5.16 1.46
C LEU A 202 12.45 6.48 1.77
N GLU A 203 12.95 7.16 0.74
CA GLU A 203 13.60 8.46 0.87
C GLU A 203 13.14 9.39 -0.23
N PHE A 204 12.75 10.61 0.16
CA PHE A 204 12.42 11.73 -0.71
C PHE A 204 13.37 12.89 -0.42
N PRO A 205 14.52 12.98 -1.13
CA PRO A 205 15.56 13.98 -0.83
C PRO A 205 15.05 15.41 -0.91
N GLY A 206 14.16 15.70 -1.86
CA GLY A 206 13.61 17.06 -2.06
C GLY A 206 12.79 17.59 -0.89
N SER A 207 12.14 16.71 -0.10
CA SER A 207 11.38 17.08 1.10
C SER A 207 12.13 16.76 2.40
N GLY A 208 13.26 16.07 2.32
CA GLY A 208 14.01 15.57 3.48
C GLY A 208 13.26 14.52 4.29
N ILE A 209 12.30 13.81 3.66
CA ILE A 209 11.55 12.74 4.29
C ILE A 209 12.31 11.43 4.13
N VAL A 210 12.50 10.74 5.24
CA VAL A 210 13.02 9.36 5.29
C VAL A 210 12.06 8.52 6.12
N VAL A 211 11.67 7.38 5.57
CA VAL A 211 10.84 6.37 6.23
C VAL A 211 11.66 5.09 6.29
N ALA A 212 11.82 4.51 7.47
CA ALA A 212 12.64 3.34 7.69
C ALA A 212 12.01 2.40 8.71
N LEU A 213 12.42 1.12 8.69
CA LEU A 213 12.01 0.17 9.71
C LEU A 213 12.34 0.70 11.11
N ALA A 214 11.39 0.58 12.03
CA ALA A 214 11.64 0.84 13.44
C ALA A 214 12.70 -0.15 13.94
N ARG A 215 13.71 0.36 14.63
CA ARG A 215 14.68 -0.50 15.34
C ARG A 215 13.96 -1.14 16.52
N SER A 216 14.06 -2.46 16.61
CA SER A 216 13.62 -3.26 17.77
C SER A 216 14.49 -2.98 18.99
#